data_b9f7e449ea71c2f05f91c734cf99ecac
#
_entry.id   b9f7e449ea71c2f05f91c734cf99ecac
#
_cell.length_a   1.000
_cell.length_b   1.000
_cell.length_c   1.000
_cell.angle_alpha   90.00
_cell.angle_beta   90.00
_cell.angle_gamma   90.00
#
_symmetry.space_group_name_H-M   'P 1'
#
loop_
_entity.id
_entity.type
_entity.pdbx_description
1 polymer ?
#
loop_
_entity_poly.entity_id
_entity_poly.type
_entity_poly.pdbx_seq_one_letter_code
_entity_poly.pdbx_strand_id
1 'polypeptide(L)'
;NELIDKIKLDSISNLPLIIKFKRINHNDGLAPYFREYLRKFMKNWVKNNKKNDNSYYNIYSDGLKIYTTIDSRLQNYAQEAMKIHMSSLQNQFYEHWRSEEYENAPFDSSLRKGQVDTIILNSIIRSERYRKLKNYKYDDEKIFNIFNKPTKISLFSWSGIIDTLISPIDSIIYNKYILHSGLMSVDPNTGYVKAWVGGINHHFYKYDHVIESKRQVGSIFKPFVY
;
A
#
# COMPACT_ATOMS: atom_id res chain seq x y z
N ASN A 1 -19.94 -31.48 -35.09
CA ASN A 1 -19.70 -31.78 -33.67
C ASN A 1 -20.78 -31.09 -32.84
N GLU A 2 -21.90 -31.79 -32.62
CA GLU A 2 -22.96 -31.32 -31.71
C GLU A 2 -22.48 -31.54 -30.28
N LEU A 3 -21.88 -30.51 -29.70
CA LEU A 3 -21.41 -30.52 -28.30
C LEU A 3 -22.55 -30.35 -27.29
N ILE A 4 -23.74 -29.94 -27.74
CA ILE A 4 -24.91 -29.65 -26.89
C ILE A 4 -26.17 -30.09 -27.62
N ASP A 5 -27.05 -30.83 -26.95
CA ASP A 5 -28.38 -31.22 -27.44
C ASP A 5 -29.28 -29.97 -27.62
N LYS A 6 -30.15 -30.00 -28.62
CA LYS A 6 -31.02 -28.89 -29.03
C LYS A 6 -31.90 -28.41 -27.88
N ILE A 7 -32.39 -29.32 -27.05
CA ILE A 7 -33.21 -29.02 -25.85
C ILE A 7 -32.38 -28.22 -24.79
N LYS A 8 -31.10 -28.60 -24.59
CA LYS A 8 -30.18 -27.88 -23.69
C LYS A 8 -29.79 -26.55 -24.31
N LEU A 9 -29.63 -26.42 -25.61
CA LEU A 9 -29.34 -25.15 -26.26
C LEU A 9 -30.45 -24.15 -26.04
N ASP A 10 -31.71 -24.56 -26.28
CA ASP A 10 -32.89 -23.70 -26.09
C ASP A 10 -33.06 -23.28 -24.61
N SER A 11 -32.78 -24.20 -23.68
CA SER A 11 -32.83 -23.91 -22.23
C SER A 11 -31.75 -22.94 -21.79
N ILE A 12 -30.52 -23.06 -22.32
CA ILE A 12 -29.38 -22.19 -21.98
C ILE A 12 -29.49 -20.83 -22.65
N SER A 13 -30.01 -20.77 -23.88
CA SER A 13 -30.13 -19.51 -24.63
C SER A 13 -31.11 -18.51 -24.00
N ASN A 14 -32.07 -19.03 -23.22
CA ASN A 14 -33.02 -18.19 -22.48
C ASN A 14 -32.53 -17.71 -21.10
N LEU A 15 -31.33 -18.17 -20.65
CA LEU A 15 -30.74 -17.72 -19.39
C LEU A 15 -30.01 -16.38 -19.56
N PRO A 16 -30.12 -15.46 -18.60
CA PRO A 16 -29.35 -14.22 -18.65
C PRO A 16 -27.84 -14.51 -18.58
N LEU A 17 -27.06 -13.85 -19.41
CA LEU A 17 -25.60 -13.93 -19.37
C LEU A 17 -25.07 -13.31 -18.07
N ILE A 18 -24.71 -14.16 -17.12
CA ILE A 18 -24.07 -13.74 -15.87
C ILE A 18 -22.56 -13.74 -16.03
N ILE A 19 -21.99 -12.58 -16.28
CA ILE A 19 -20.53 -12.43 -16.40
C ILE A 19 -19.96 -12.22 -14.99
N LYS A 20 -19.23 -13.22 -14.48
CA LYS A 20 -18.41 -13.07 -13.25
C LYS A 20 -17.05 -12.45 -13.61
N PHE A 21 -17.07 -11.24 -14.13
CA PHE A 21 -15.84 -10.54 -14.45
C PHE A 21 -15.25 -9.92 -13.16
N LYS A 22 -14.08 -10.39 -12.74
CA LYS A 22 -13.26 -9.75 -11.72
C LYS A 22 -12.04 -9.15 -12.41
N ARG A 23 -11.99 -7.82 -12.45
CA ARG A 23 -10.80 -7.12 -12.94
C ARG A 23 -9.62 -7.42 -12.01
N ILE A 24 -8.68 -8.21 -12.48
CA ILE A 24 -7.42 -8.46 -11.77
C ILE A 24 -6.46 -7.33 -12.16
N ASN A 25 -6.01 -6.57 -11.18
CA ASN A 25 -5.01 -5.54 -11.38
C ASN A 25 -3.73 -5.89 -10.59
N HIS A 26 -2.67 -5.13 -10.80
CA HIS A 26 -1.37 -5.37 -10.14
C HIS A 26 -1.40 -5.17 -8.60
N ASN A 27 -2.44 -4.57 -8.05
CA ASN A 27 -2.64 -4.41 -6.61
C ASN A 27 -3.31 -5.61 -5.95
N ASP A 28 -3.98 -6.47 -6.75
CA ASP A 28 -4.70 -7.65 -6.25
C ASP A 28 -3.78 -8.86 -6.22
N GLY A 29 -3.85 -9.64 -5.14
CA GLY A 29 -3.09 -10.89 -4.96
C GLY A 29 -1.89 -10.76 -4.04
N LEU A 30 -1.07 -11.82 -4.01
CA LEU A 30 0.07 -11.97 -3.11
C LEU A 30 1.17 -10.94 -3.39
N ALA A 31 1.87 -10.51 -2.33
CA ALA A 31 3.05 -9.63 -2.38
C ALA A 31 2.85 -8.33 -3.20
N PRO A 32 1.85 -7.47 -2.90
CA PRO A 32 1.53 -6.32 -3.75
C PRO A 32 2.66 -5.29 -3.85
N TYR A 33 3.44 -5.08 -2.81
CA TYR A 33 4.62 -4.20 -2.81
C TYR A 33 5.71 -4.73 -3.75
N PHE A 34 6.03 -6.03 -3.66
CA PHE A 34 6.98 -6.66 -4.56
C PHE A 34 6.51 -6.61 -6.02
N ARG A 35 5.23 -6.81 -6.28
CA ARG A 35 4.67 -6.70 -7.63
C ARG A 35 4.78 -5.29 -8.20
N GLU A 36 4.63 -4.26 -7.37
CA GLU A 36 4.85 -2.87 -7.79
C GLU A 36 6.33 -2.58 -8.06
N TYR A 37 7.25 -3.10 -7.21
CA TYR A 37 8.68 -3.07 -7.48
C TYR A 37 9.00 -3.76 -8.81
N LEU A 38 8.48 -4.96 -9.02
CA LEU A 38 8.67 -5.73 -10.25
C LEU A 38 8.13 -4.99 -11.47
N ARG A 39 6.98 -4.32 -11.35
CA ARG A 39 6.42 -3.50 -12.43
C ARG A 39 7.37 -2.35 -12.81
N LYS A 40 7.95 -1.67 -11.84
CA LYS A 40 8.96 -0.60 -12.07
C LYS A 40 10.21 -1.19 -12.73
N PHE A 41 10.71 -2.33 -12.25
CA PHE A 41 11.83 -3.04 -12.83
C PHE A 41 11.56 -3.42 -14.30
N MET A 42 10.43 -4.03 -14.58
CA MET A 42 10.06 -4.46 -15.94
C MET A 42 9.90 -3.28 -16.90
N LYS A 43 9.39 -2.14 -16.44
CA LYS A 43 9.34 -0.93 -17.27
C LYS A 43 10.74 -0.45 -17.70
N ASN A 44 11.73 -0.58 -16.82
CA ASN A 44 13.12 -0.25 -17.16
C ASN A 44 13.75 -1.33 -18.05
N TRP A 45 13.45 -2.61 -17.81
CA TRP A 45 13.90 -3.72 -18.62
C TRP A 45 13.44 -3.58 -20.09
N VAL A 46 12.17 -3.25 -20.31
CA VAL A 46 11.61 -3.02 -21.66
C VAL A 46 12.36 -1.94 -22.44
N LYS A 47 12.82 -0.87 -21.77
CA LYS A 47 13.59 0.20 -22.44
C LYS A 47 14.91 -0.30 -23.05
N ASN A 48 15.49 -1.34 -22.45
CA ASN A 48 16.80 -1.87 -22.82
C ASN A 48 16.70 -3.18 -23.61
N ASN A 49 15.48 -3.72 -23.80
CA ASN A 49 15.26 -4.97 -24.49
C ASN A 49 14.18 -4.81 -25.54
N LYS A 50 14.51 -5.20 -26.77
CA LYS A 50 13.59 -5.18 -27.90
C LYS A 50 13.26 -6.59 -28.34
N LYS A 51 12.15 -6.74 -29.04
CA LYS A 51 11.77 -7.95 -29.76
C LYS A 51 12.64 -8.14 -31.00
N ASN A 52 12.54 -9.30 -31.64
CA ASN A 52 13.26 -9.62 -32.87
C ASN A 52 12.89 -8.68 -34.05
N ASP A 53 11.71 -8.08 -34.02
CA ASP A 53 11.21 -7.11 -34.99
C ASP A 53 11.60 -5.66 -34.68
N ASN A 54 12.52 -5.43 -33.72
CA ASN A 54 12.94 -4.13 -33.23
C ASN A 54 11.87 -3.33 -32.45
N SER A 55 10.66 -3.85 -32.26
CA SER A 55 9.64 -3.24 -31.40
C SER A 55 9.95 -3.45 -29.92
N TYR A 56 9.36 -2.62 -29.03
CA TYR A 56 9.50 -2.80 -27.58
C TYR A 56 8.43 -3.77 -27.06
N TYR A 57 8.79 -4.53 -26.00
CA TYR A 57 7.83 -5.35 -25.28
C TYR A 57 6.76 -4.50 -24.60
N ASN A 58 5.52 -4.98 -24.61
CA ASN A 58 4.45 -4.45 -23.79
C ASN A 58 4.20 -5.39 -22.61
N ILE A 59 4.52 -4.94 -21.40
CA ILE A 59 4.42 -5.75 -20.18
C ILE A 59 2.98 -6.18 -19.84
N TYR A 60 1.97 -5.61 -20.49
CA TYR A 60 0.56 -5.89 -20.23
C TYR A 60 -0.11 -6.76 -21.30
N SER A 61 0.40 -6.76 -22.53
CA SER A 61 -0.24 -7.43 -23.66
C SER A 61 0.58 -8.58 -24.26
N ASP A 62 1.89 -8.62 -24.06
CA ASP A 62 2.76 -9.60 -24.74
C ASP A 62 2.81 -10.97 -24.01
N GLY A 63 2.05 -11.16 -22.94
CA GLY A 63 1.98 -12.44 -22.24
C GLY A 63 3.28 -12.89 -21.58
N LEU A 64 4.12 -11.94 -21.14
CA LEU A 64 5.40 -12.23 -20.52
C LEU A 64 5.23 -13.09 -19.26
N LYS A 65 5.98 -14.17 -19.16
CA LYS A 65 6.06 -15.03 -17.96
C LYS A 65 7.27 -14.63 -17.15
N ILE A 66 7.04 -14.16 -15.93
CA ILE A 66 8.08 -13.66 -15.04
C ILE A 66 8.22 -14.63 -13.85
N TYR A 67 9.34 -15.30 -13.77
CA TYR A 67 9.67 -16.22 -12.67
C TYR A 67 10.43 -15.44 -11.59
N THR A 68 10.03 -15.61 -10.34
CA THR A 68 10.60 -14.91 -9.19
C THR A 68 11.02 -15.90 -8.10
N THR A 69 11.80 -15.45 -7.13
CA THR A 69 12.28 -16.26 -6.01
C THR A 69 11.33 -16.26 -4.80
N ILE A 70 10.23 -15.48 -4.88
CA ILE A 70 9.22 -15.40 -3.80
C ILE A 70 8.57 -16.78 -3.61
N ASP A 71 8.61 -17.30 -2.38
CA ASP A 71 7.86 -18.47 -1.95
C ASP A 71 6.50 -18.03 -1.44
N SER A 72 5.43 -18.54 -2.05
CA SER A 72 4.05 -18.12 -1.72
C SER A 72 3.64 -18.46 -0.28
N ARG A 73 4.16 -19.54 0.28
CA ARG A 73 3.87 -19.95 1.67
C ARG A 73 4.58 -19.03 2.65
N LEU A 74 5.88 -18.78 2.43
CA LEU A 74 6.65 -17.85 3.26
C LEU A 74 6.12 -16.43 3.17
N GLN A 75 5.67 -16.00 1.98
CA GLN A 75 5.03 -14.70 1.80
C GLN A 75 3.73 -14.58 2.61
N ASN A 76 2.88 -15.61 2.61
CA ASN A 76 1.65 -15.64 3.40
C ASN A 76 1.96 -15.60 4.90
N TYR A 77 2.91 -16.42 5.36
CA TYR A 77 3.32 -16.41 6.77
C TYR A 77 3.89 -15.05 7.20
N ALA A 78 4.70 -14.41 6.35
CA ALA A 78 5.24 -13.08 6.63
C ALA A 78 4.13 -12.01 6.71
N GLN A 79 3.14 -12.05 5.82
CA GLN A 79 1.99 -11.12 5.86
C GLN A 79 1.13 -11.35 7.11
N GLU A 80 0.88 -12.59 7.47
CA GLU A 80 0.10 -12.95 8.66
C GLU A 80 0.82 -12.54 9.94
N ALA A 81 2.10 -12.88 10.08
CA ALA A 81 2.93 -12.49 11.21
C ALA A 81 2.99 -10.97 11.37
N MET A 82 3.18 -10.24 10.26
CA MET A 82 3.16 -8.78 10.24
C MET A 82 1.82 -8.24 10.75
N LYS A 83 0.70 -8.79 10.26
CA LYS A 83 -0.65 -8.36 10.65
C LYS A 83 -0.89 -8.57 12.13
N ILE A 84 -0.60 -9.76 12.66
CA ILE A 84 -0.81 -10.12 14.08
C ILE A 84 0.06 -9.23 14.97
N HIS A 85 1.36 -9.16 14.68
CA HIS A 85 2.30 -8.41 15.52
C HIS A 85 2.00 -6.91 15.51
N MET A 86 1.81 -6.31 14.34
CA MET A 86 1.58 -4.88 14.21
C MET A 86 0.23 -4.45 14.77
N SER A 87 -0.79 -5.31 14.69
CA SER A 87 -2.09 -5.06 15.34
C SER A 87 -1.94 -5.00 16.86
N SER A 88 -1.21 -5.95 17.47
CA SER A 88 -0.92 -5.96 18.90
C SER A 88 -0.09 -4.74 19.32
N LEU A 89 0.97 -4.43 18.58
CA LEU A 89 1.83 -3.28 18.86
C LEU A 89 1.07 -1.95 18.73
N GLN A 90 0.16 -1.84 17.77
CA GLN A 90 -0.69 -0.66 17.61
C GLN A 90 -1.59 -0.42 18.83
N ASN A 91 -2.15 -1.48 19.41
CA ASN A 91 -2.96 -1.37 20.62
C ASN A 91 -2.12 -0.89 21.80
N GLN A 92 -0.92 -1.47 22.00
CA GLN A 92 0.01 -1.01 23.04
C GLN A 92 0.42 0.46 22.83
N PHE A 93 0.64 0.87 21.59
CA PHE A 93 0.95 2.25 21.25
C PHE A 93 -0.22 3.19 21.61
N TYR A 94 -1.46 2.82 21.33
CA TYR A 94 -2.62 3.62 21.72
C TYR A 94 -2.80 3.68 23.23
N GLU A 95 -2.56 2.59 23.95
CA GLU A 95 -2.63 2.55 25.41
C GLU A 95 -1.58 3.46 26.05
N HIS A 96 -0.34 3.41 25.53
CA HIS A 96 0.75 4.27 25.98
C HIS A 96 0.37 5.76 25.83
N TRP A 97 -0.10 6.17 24.67
CA TRP A 97 -0.47 7.57 24.43
C TRP A 97 -1.73 8.04 25.17
N ARG A 98 -2.61 7.12 25.57
CA ARG A 98 -3.78 7.44 26.42
C ARG A 98 -3.42 7.63 27.88
N SER A 99 -2.38 6.95 28.36
CA SER A 99 -1.98 6.99 29.76
C SER A 99 -1.18 8.23 30.12
N GLU A 100 -0.65 8.95 29.13
CA GLU A 100 0.18 10.12 29.33
C GLU A 100 -0.43 11.35 28.64
N GLU A 101 -0.43 12.50 29.35
CA GLU A 101 -0.92 13.78 28.81
C GLU A 101 0.11 14.40 27.83
N TYR A 102 0.33 13.74 26.68
CA TYR A 102 1.18 14.30 25.63
C TYR A 102 0.37 15.19 24.69
N GLU A 103 0.56 16.52 24.81
CA GLU A 103 -0.12 17.50 23.94
C GLU A 103 0.17 17.30 22.45
N ASN A 104 1.34 16.74 22.10
CA ASN A 104 1.82 16.62 20.73
C ASN A 104 1.64 15.21 20.13
N ALA A 105 0.93 14.28 20.80
CA ALA A 105 0.74 12.93 20.27
C ALA A 105 0.15 12.95 18.83
N PRO A 106 0.62 12.10 17.92
CA PRO A 106 1.63 11.04 18.06
C PRO A 106 3.06 11.50 17.74
N PHE A 107 3.35 12.78 17.84
CA PHE A 107 4.66 13.34 17.52
C PHE A 107 5.55 13.38 18.76
N ASP A 108 6.85 13.48 18.53
CA ASP A 108 7.83 13.57 19.61
C ASP A 108 7.53 14.75 20.54
N SER A 109 7.63 14.53 21.85
CA SER A 109 7.35 15.52 22.89
C SER A 109 8.30 16.73 22.85
N SER A 110 9.48 16.58 22.23
CA SER A 110 10.43 17.68 22.04
C SER A 110 10.00 18.69 20.96
N LEU A 111 9.03 18.34 20.12
CA LEU A 111 8.53 19.21 19.06
C LEU A 111 7.64 20.32 19.65
N ARG A 112 7.89 21.56 19.20
CA ARG A 112 7.01 22.69 19.51
C ARG A 112 5.74 22.62 18.67
N LYS A 113 4.63 23.15 19.19
CA LYS A 113 3.33 23.18 18.50
C LYS A 113 3.42 23.65 17.03
N GLY A 114 4.13 24.75 16.75
CA GLY A 114 4.31 25.26 15.39
C GLY A 114 5.07 24.31 14.44
N GLN A 115 5.91 23.40 14.97
CA GLN A 115 6.59 22.37 14.20
C GLN A 115 5.60 21.24 13.85
N VAL A 116 4.73 20.86 14.78
CA VAL A 116 3.65 19.90 14.55
C VAL A 116 2.69 20.42 13.49
N ASP A 117 2.26 21.70 13.64
CA ASP A 117 1.39 22.36 12.65
C ASP A 117 2.03 22.35 11.25
N THR A 118 3.33 22.60 11.16
CA THR A 118 4.09 22.53 9.89
C THR A 118 4.10 21.12 9.31
N ILE A 119 4.25 20.08 10.14
CA ILE A 119 4.20 18.68 9.68
C ILE A 119 2.82 18.33 9.12
N ILE A 120 1.75 18.77 9.79
CA ILE A 120 0.38 18.55 9.35
C ILE A 120 0.13 19.32 8.05
N LEU A 121 0.49 20.59 7.98
CA LEU A 121 0.36 21.43 6.79
C LEU A 121 1.07 20.80 5.57
N ASN A 122 2.32 20.36 5.75
CA ASN A 122 3.07 19.67 4.69
C ASN A 122 2.36 18.37 4.25
N SER A 123 1.72 17.65 5.17
CA SER A 123 0.96 16.45 4.84
C SER A 123 -0.31 16.78 4.03
N ILE A 124 -0.98 17.89 4.34
CA ILE A 124 -2.13 18.41 3.58
C ILE A 124 -1.68 18.74 2.15
N ILE A 125 -0.63 19.56 2.00
CA ILE A 125 -0.12 20.02 0.69
C ILE A 125 0.32 18.84 -0.20
N ARG A 126 0.89 17.80 0.38
CA ARG A 126 1.32 16.58 -0.31
C ARG A 126 0.18 15.63 -0.64
N SER A 127 -1.02 15.83 -0.09
CA SER A 127 -2.17 14.94 -0.32
C SER A 127 -2.68 15.04 -1.76
N GLU A 128 -3.22 13.92 -2.27
CA GLU A 128 -3.85 13.90 -3.59
C GLU A 128 -5.08 14.82 -3.65
N ARG A 129 -5.83 14.91 -2.55
CA ARG A 129 -6.98 15.80 -2.43
C ARG A 129 -6.60 17.26 -2.62
N TYR A 130 -5.52 17.74 -1.96
CA TYR A 130 -5.03 19.11 -2.14
C TYR A 130 -4.64 19.37 -3.59
N ARG A 131 -3.85 18.45 -4.20
CA ARG A 131 -3.44 18.59 -5.61
C ARG A 131 -4.62 18.64 -6.57
N LYS A 132 -5.65 17.81 -6.36
CA LYS A 132 -6.88 17.84 -7.16
C LYS A 132 -7.60 19.19 -7.04
N LEU A 133 -7.74 19.71 -5.81
CA LEU A 133 -8.39 21.00 -5.59
C LEU A 133 -7.61 22.16 -6.22
N LYS A 134 -6.27 22.14 -6.15
CA LYS A 134 -5.42 23.10 -6.85
C LYS A 134 -5.59 23.04 -8.38
N ASN A 135 -5.70 21.84 -8.95
CA ASN A 135 -5.98 21.67 -10.38
C ASN A 135 -7.36 22.28 -10.78
N TYR A 136 -8.33 22.28 -9.86
CA TYR A 136 -9.60 23.01 -10.04
C TYR A 136 -9.51 24.53 -9.78
N LYS A 137 -8.27 25.06 -9.61
CA LYS A 137 -7.98 26.49 -9.38
C LYS A 137 -8.59 27.06 -8.10
N TYR A 138 -8.82 26.24 -7.08
CA TYR A 138 -9.23 26.75 -5.77
C TYR A 138 -8.03 27.43 -5.08
N ASP A 139 -8.30 28.55 -4.40
CA ASP A 139 -7.33 29.20 -3.51
C ASP A 139 -7.09 28.39 -2.24
N ASP A 140 -6.06 28.75 -1.49
CA ASP A 140 -5.68 28.00 -0.28
C ASP A 140 -6.73 28.13 0.81
N GLU A 141 -7.34 29.29 0.99
CA GLU A 141 -8.38 29.53 1.99
C GLU A 141 -9.58 28.59 1.78
N LYS A 142 -10.06 28.51 0.55
CA LYS A 142 -11.18 27.62 0.17
C LYS A 142 -10.79 26.14 0.35
N ILE A 143 -9.54 25.77 -0.01
CA ILE A 143 -9.05 24.40 0.18
C ILE A 143 -9.01 24.05 1.68
N PHE A 144 -8.48 24.92 2.54
CA PHE A 144 -8.44 24.67 3.98
C PHE A 144 -9.85 24.60 4.58
N ASN A 145 -10.78 25.42 4.11
CA ASN A 145 -12.19 25.31 4.51
C ASN A 145 -12.81 23.95 4.14
N ILE A 146 -12.47 23.40 2.96
CA ILE A 146 -12.88 22.05 2.55
C ILE A 146 -12.22 20.97 3.43
N PHE A 147 -10.96 21.16 3.79
CA PHE A 147 -10.22 20.19 4.63
C PHE A 147 -10.74 20.14 6.07
N ASN A 148 -11.36 21.19 6.56
CA ASN A 148 -11.98 21.26 7.89
C ASN A 148 -13.41 20.70 7.93
N LYS A 149 -14.06 20.47 6.76
CA LYS A 149 -15.44 19.98 6.73
C LYS A 149 -15.50 18.46 6.78
N PRO A 150 -16.29 17.86 7.68
CA PRO A 150 -16.54 16.43 7.69
C PRO A 150 -17.04 15.92 6.35
N THR A 151 -16.47 14.85 5.86
CA THR A 151 -16.84 14.17 4.62
C THR A 151 -16.69 12.66 4.80
N LYS A 152 -17.36 11.87 3.96
CA LYS A 152 -17.20 10.41 4.00
C LYS A 152 -15.78 10.03 3.58
N ILE A 153 -15.06 9.36 4.46
CA ILE A 153 -13.69 8.90 4.24
C ILE A 153 -13.59 7.46 4.73
N SER A 154 -12.99 6.60 3.91
CA SER A 154 -12.62 5.25 4.30
C SER A 154 -11.24 5.28 4.95
N LEU A 155 -11.13 4.81 6.18
CA LEU A 155 -9.91 4.73 6.95
C LEU A 155 -9.45 3.28 7.10
N PHE A 156 -8.15 3.07 7.17
CA PHE A 156 -7.57 1.80 7.55
C PHE A 156 -7.77 1.54 9.04
N SER A 157 -8.16 0.33 9.41
CA SER A 157 -7.98 -0.19 10.76
C SER A 157 -7.54 -1.65 10.71
N TRP A 158 -7.02 -2.15 11.84
CA TRP A 158 -6.60 -3.55 11.94
C TRP A 158 -7.77 -4.54 11.92
N SER A 159 -8.98 -4.08 12.23
CA SER A 159 -10.22 -4.86 12.13
C SER A 159 -10.90 -4.77 10.76
N GLY A 160 -10.40 -3.93 9.87
CA GLY A 160 -10.96 -3.74 8.53
C GLY A 160 -11.06 -2.27 8.12
N ILE A 161 -11.76 -2.00 7.03
CA ILE A 161 -11.99 -0.64 6.55
C ILE A 161 -13.10 -0.01 7.38
N ILE A 162 -12.88 1.21 7.86
CA ILE A 162 -13.87 2.01 8.57
C ILE A 162 -14.32 3.14 7.66
N ASP A 163 -15.59 3.12 7.26
CA ASP A 163 -16.23 4.24 6.57
C ASP A 163 -16.85 5.17 7.61
N THR A 164 -16.36 6.40 7.66
CA THR A 164 -16.76 7.38 8.67
C THR A 164 -16.91 8.78 8.11
N LEU A 165 -17.61 9.63 8.85
CA LEU A 165 -17.74 11.06 8.56
C LEU A 165 -16.71 11.80 9.39
N ILE A 166 -15.61 12.20 8.77
CA ILE A 166 -14.47 12.85 9.43
C ILE A 166 -13.90 13.95 8.52
N SER A 167 -13.28 14.98 9.10
CA SER A 167 -12.60 15.98 8.28
C SER A 167 -11.34 15.40 7.63
N PRO A 168 -10.98 15.87 6.42
CA PRO A 168 -9.71 15.48 5.80
C PRO A 168 -8.48 15.75 6.66
N ILE A 169 -8.47 16.81 7.48
CA ILE A 169 -7.38 17.10 8.43
C ILE A 169 -7.33 16.01 9.49
N ASP A 170 -8.45 15.69 10.14
CA ASP A 170 -8.48 14.65 11.18
C ASP A 170 -8.12 13.28 10.61
N SER A 171 -8.48 13.00 9.34
CA SER A 171 -8.05 11.77 8.68
C SER A 171 -6.52 11.71 8.47
N ILE A 172 -5.88 12.85 8.19
CA ILE A 172 -4.41 12.93 8.11
C ILE A 172 -3.78 12.70 9.48
N ILE A 173 -4.32 13.31 10.52
CA ILE A 173 -3.87 13.12 11.91
C ILE A 173 -4.04 11.66 12.32
N TYR A 174 -5.21 11.06 12.06
CA TYR A 174 -5.45 9.64 12.29
C TYR A 174 -4.37 8.74 11.68
N ASN A 175 -4.02 9.01 10.41
CA ASN A 175 -2.98 8.24 9.73
C ASN A 175 -1.58 8.42 10.34
N LYS A 176 -1.32 9.50 11.09
CA LYS A 176 -0.05 9.67 11.81
C LYS A 176 0.08 8.77 13.04
N TYR A 177 -1.04 8.31 13.60
CA TYR A 177 -1.05 7.34 14.69
C TYR A 177 -0.82 5.90 14.23
N ILE A 178 -0.96 5.61 12.94
CA ILE A 178 -0.79 4.25 12.43
C ILE A 178 0.69 3.90 12.32
N LEU A 179 1.08 2.83 13.02
CA LEU A 179 2.44 2.30 12.96
C LEU A 179 2.68 1.57 11.65
N HIS A 180 3.86 1.76 11.09
CA HIS A 180 4.28 1.14 9.83
C HIS A 180 5.52 0.28 10.03
N SER A 181 5.60 -0.81 9.28
CA SER A 181 6.75 -1.69 9.25
C SER A 181 6.92 -2.33 7.87
N GLY A 182 8.13 -2.81 7.60
CA GLY A 182 8.44 -3.67 6.46
C GLY A 182 9.17 -4.92 6.92
N LEU A 183 9.00 -6.03 6.19
CA LEU A 183 9.65 -7.31 6.45
C LEU A 183 10.13 -7.91 5.14
N MET A 184 11.38 -8.36 5.12
CA MET A 184 11.94 -9.13 4.01
C MET A 184 12.62 -10.37 4.55
N SER A 185 12.37 -11.52 3.93
CA SER A 185 13.07 -12.78 4.21
C SER A 185 13.95 -13.14 3.04
N VAL A 186 15.22 -13.44 3.34
CA VAL A 186 16.23 -13.79 2.36
C VAL A 186 16.88 -15.13 2.74
N ASP A 187 17.08 -15.99 1.77
CA ASP A 187 17.86 -17.22 1.93
C ASP A 187 19.35 -16.84 2.05
N PRO A 188 20.02 -17.17 3.18
CA PRO A 188 21.40 -16.75 3.41
C PRO A 188 22.41 -17.42 2.47
N ASN A 189 22.09 -18.58 1.90
CA ASN A 189 23.00 -19.31 1.03
C ASN A 189 22.97 -18.80 -0.41
N THR A 190 21.77 -18.39 -0.88
CA THR A 190 21.57 -18.01 -2.27
C THR A 190 21.39 -16.51 -2.48
N GLY A 191 21.08 -15.76 -1.41
CA GLY A 191 20.67 -14.36 -1.48
C GLY A 191 19.26 -14.15 -2.06
N TYR A 192 18.52 -15.21 -2.30
CA TYR A 192 17.19 -15.13 -2.90
C TYR A 192 16.15 -14.58 -1.92
N VAL A 193 15.42 -13.56 -2.34
CA VAL A 193 14.30 -13.03 -1.57
C VAL A 193 13.13 -14.00 -1.61
N LYS A 194 12.72 -14.50 -0.46
CA LYS A 194 11.64 -15.49 -0.29
C LYS A 194 10.32 -14.87 0.12
N ALA A 195 10.34 -13.76 0.87
CA ALA A 195 9.16 -13.01 1.22
C ALA A 195 9.45 -11.50 1.23
N TRP A 196 8.45 -10.69 0.87
CA TRP A 196 8.55 -9.23 0.80
C TRP A 196 7.23 -8.59 1.22
N VAL A 197 7.21 -8.02 2.41
CA VAL A 197 6.08 -7.27 2.95
C VAL A 197 6.51 -5.82 3.13
N GLY A 198 6.26 -4.98 2.13
CA GLY A 198 6.72 -3.59 2.11
C GLY A 198 5.94 -2.66 3.05
N GLY A 199 4.82 -3.11 3.61
CA GLY A 199 4.01 -2.33 4.54
C GLY A 199 2.77 -3.08 5.00
N ILE A 200 2.02 -2.45 5.88
CA ILE A 200 0.88 -3.06 6.57
C ILE A 200 -0.37 -3.25 5.68
N ASN A 201 -0.57 -2.38 4.70
CA ASN A 201 -1.71 -2.46 3.78
C ASN A 201 -1.45 -1.66 2.51
N HIS A 202 -1.25 -2.33 1.38
CA HIS A 202 -0.94 -1.69 0.10
C HIS A 202 -2.09 -0.85 -0.49
N HIS A 203 -3.34 -1.09 -0.10
CA HIS A 203 -4.46 -0.28 -0.59
C HIS A 203 -4.38 1.15 -0.05
N PHE A 204 -4.10 1.31 1.24
CA PHE A 204 -4.01 2.60 1.93
C PHE A 204 -2.61 3.21 1.87
N TYR A 205 -1.56 2.40 2.00
CA TYR A 205 -0.18 2.84 2.18
C TYR A 205 0.72 2.25 1.10
N LYS A 206 1.09 3.09 0.13
CA LYS A 206 1.88 2.68 -1.05
C LYS A 206 3.38 2.70 -0.82
N TYR A 207 3.84 3.33 0.27
CA TYR A 207 5.26 3.43 0.59
C TYR A 207 5.83 2.07 0.98
N ASP A 208 6.88 1.65 0.29
CA ASP A 208 7.54 0.37 0.52
C ASP A 208 8.68 0.54 1.54
N HIS A 209 8.43 0.11 2.78
CA HIS A 209 9.40 0.23 3.87
C HIS A 209 10.62 -0.67 3.70
N VAL A 210 10.59 -1.66 2.82
CA VAL A 210 11.74 -2.55 2.56
C VAL A 210 12.82 -1.84 1.77
N ILE A 211 12.45 -1.04 0.76
CA ILE A 211 13.43 -0.42 -0.15
C ILE A 211 13.50 1.11 -0.06
N GLU A 212 12.44 1.76 0.38
CA GLU A 212 12.38 3.23 0.38
C GLU A 212 12.73 3.83 1.75
N SER A 213 12.61 3.04 2.84
CA SER A 213 12.95 3.52 4.19
C SER A 213 14.45 3.71 4.36
N LYS A 214 14.81 4.91 4.82
CA LYS A 214 16.18 5.23 5.23
C LYS A 214 16.18 5.54 6.72
N ARG A 215 16.80 4.68 7.51
CA ARG A 215 16.86 4.80 8.97
C ARG A 215 18.31 4.65 9.43
N GLN A 216 18.64 5.27 10.55
CA GLN A 216 19.91 5.03 11.24
C GLN A 216 19.92 3.59 11.73
N VAL A 217 20.92 2.81 11.30
CA VAL A 217 20.98 1.37 11.57
C VAL A 217 21.30 1.07 13.04
N GLY A 218 22.02 1.93 13.74
CA GLY A 218 22.37 1.72 15.14
C GLY A 218 23.02 0.36 15.38
N SER A 219 22.60 -0.33 16.43
CA SER A 219 23.14 -1.67 16.82
C SER A 219 22.86 -2.79 15.81
N ILE A 220 21.96 -2.61 14.86
CA ILE A 220 21.70 -3.60 13.80
C ILE A 220 22.91 -3.76 12.87
N PHE A 221 23.84 -2.79 12.88
CA PHE A 221 25.06 -2.86 12.09
C PHE A 221 26.14 -3.79 12.70
N LYS A 222 25.99 -4.19 13.97
CA LYS A 222 26.98 -5.02 14.68
C LYS A 222 27.36 -6.33 13.95
N PRO A 223 26.45 -7.10 13.33
CA PRO A 223 26.81 -8.31 12.59
C PRO A 223 27.78 -8.08 11.42
N PHE A 224 27.89 -6.84 10.93
CA PHE A 224 28.83 -6.49 9.87
C PHE A 224 30.18 -5.99 10.42
N VAL A 225 30.25 -5.71 11.73
CA VAL A 225 31.46 -5.20 12.39
C VAL A 225 32.24 -6.33 13.07
N TYR A 226 31.57 -7.37 13.53
CA TYR A 226 32.14 -8.56 14.17
C TYR A 226 32.33 -9.68 13.17
#